data_951c922ccc031032c93f0b6196b1dd6f
#
_entry.id   951c922ccc031032c93f0b6196b1dd6f
#
_cell.length_a   1.000
_cell.length_b   1.000
_cell.length_c   1.000
_cell.angle_alpha   90.00
_cell.angle_beta   90.00
_cell.angle_gamma   90.00
#
_symmetry.space_group_name_H-M   'P 1'
#
loop_
_entity.id
_entity.type
_entity.pdbx_description
1 polymer ?
#
loop_
_entity_poly.entity_id
_entity_poly.type
_entity_poly.pdbx_seq_one_letter_code
_entity_poly.pdbx_strand_id
1 'polypeptide(L)' 'MERILFDTTDTEDWKSIENQLDRKGIDYDYDEGCRMIVAEEDVDVILEVANNCGVSADIV' A
#
# COMPACT_ATOMS: atom_id res chain seq x y z
N MET A 1 -5.82 0.85 13.38
CA MET A 1 -5.25 0.51 12.05
C MET A 1 -5.93 1.34 10.98
N GLU A 2 -5.16 1.71 10.00
CA GLU A 2 -5.65 2.55 8.90
C GLU A 2 -5.86 1.71 7.64
N ARG A 3 -6.78 2.16 6.80
CA ARG A 3 -7.03 1.56 5.49
C ARG A 3 -6.57 2.51 4.41
N ILE A 4 -5.82 1.98 3.46
CA ILE A 4 -5.31 2.75 2.33
C ILE A 4 -5.93 2.20 1.05
N LEU A 5 -6.58 3.07 0.29
CA LEU A 5 -7.13 2.72 -1.01
C LEU A 5 -6.12 3.04 -2.09
N PHE A 6 -5.73 2.04 -2.87
CA PHE A 6 -4.83 2.22 -4.01
C PHE A 6 -5.65 2.31 -5.30
N ASP A 7 -5.40 3.34 -6.09
CA ASP A 7 -6.12 3.57 -7.34
C ASP A 7 -5.42 2.84 -8.49
N THR A 8 -5.36 1.52 -8.38
CA THR A 8 -4.84 0.66 -9.44
C THR A 8 -5.44 -0.73 -9.36
N THR A 9 -5.61 -1.36 -10.52
CA THR A 9 -5.97 -2.77 -10.63
C THR A 9 -4.86 -3.57 -11.29
N ASP A 10 -3.72 -2.94 -11.58
CA ASP A 10 -2.61 -3.58 -12.23
C ASP A 10 -1.84 -4.47 -11.25
N THR A 11 -1.75 -5.75 -11.55
CA THR A 11 -1.06 -6.73 -10.72
C THR A 11 0.42 -6.38 -10.55
N GLU A 12 1.06 -5.83 -11.58
CA GLU A 12 2.47 -5.44 -11.50
C GLU A 12 2.70 -4.32 -10.50
N ASP A 13 1.79 -3.35 -10.45
CA ASP A 13 1.85 -2.27 -9.45
C ASP A 13 1.74 -2.84 -8.04
N TRP A 14 0.81 -3.76 -7.83
CA TRP A 14 0.62 -4.42 -6.54
C TRP A 14 1.86 -5.20 -6.12
N LYS A 15 2.45 -5.95 -7.04
CA LYS A 15 3.68 -6.70 -6.75
C LYS A 15 4.84 -5.79 -6.38
N SER A 16 4.98 -4.67 -7.09
CA SER A 16 6.04 -3.70 -6.79
C SER A 16 5.89 -3.12 -5.40
N ILE A 17 4.67 -2.74 -5.03
CA ILE A 17 4.37 -2.20 -3.71
C ILE A 17 4.64 -3.24 -2.64
N GLU A 18 4.11 -4.46 -2.81
CA GLU A 18 4.30 -5.55 -1.85
C GLU A 18 5.77 -5.89 -1.64
N ASN A 19 6.54 -5.98 -2.71
CA ASN A 19 7.97 -6.27 -2.62
C ASN A 19 8.72 -5.22 -1.82
N GLN A 20 8.39 -3.95 -2.01
CA GLN A 20 9.02 -2.86 -1.26
C GLN A 20 8.64 -2.90 0.21
N LEU A 21 7.39 -3.19 0.52
CA LEU A 21 6.93 -3.32 1.90
C LEU A 21 7.61 -4.50 2.59
N ASP A 22 7.74 -5.63 1.90
CA ASP A 22 8.43 -6.82 2.43
C ASP A 22 9.89 -6.51 2.75
N ARG A 23 10.57 -5.77 1.89
CA ARG A 23 11.96 -5.36 2.10
C ARG A 23 12.12 -4.45 3.31
N LYS A 24 11.10 -3.66 3.59
CA LYS A 24 11.12 -2.72 4.73
C LYS A 24 10.65 -3.40 6.03
N GLY A 25 10.19 -4.64 5.95
CA GLY A 25 9.68 -5.36 7.10
C GLY A 25 8.33 -4.83 7.59
N ILE A 26 7.54 -4.25 6.70
CA ILE A 26 6.22 -3.71 7.02
C ILE A 26 5.17 -4.80 6.87
N ASP A 27 4.37 -4.99 7.91
CA ASP A 27 3.24 -5.90 7.87
C ASP A 27 2.02 -5.20 7.28
N TYR A 28 1.27 -5.93 6.50
CA TYR A 28 0.03 -5.41 5.90
C TYR A 28 -0.95 -6.56 5.72
N ASP A 29 -2.23 -6.21 5.60
CA ASP A 29 -3.30 -7.14 5.31
C ASP A 29 -4.20 -6.51 4.26
N TYR A 30 -5.13 -7.27 3.73
CA TYR A 30 -6.05 -6.78 2.72
C TYR A 30 -7.48 -6.74 3.24
N ASP A 31 -8.18 -5.65 2.91
CA ASP A 31 -9.62 -5.54 3.04
C ASP A 31 -10.23 -5.76 1.66
N GLU A 32 -11.50 -5.47 1.50
CA GLU A 32 -12.19 -5.63 0.22
C GLU A 32 -11.60 -4.75 -0.88
N GLY A 33 -11.53 -5.29 -2.09
CA GLY A 33 -11.10 -4.55 -3.26
C GLY A 33 -9.64 -4.14 -3.20
N CYS A 34 -9.35 -2.88 -3.50
CA CYS A 34 -7.99 -2.35 -3.58
C CYS A 34 -7.54 -1.68 -2.28
N ARG A 35 -8.02 -2.15 -1.15
CA ARG A 35 -7.70 -1.58 0.17
C ARG A 35 -6.71 -2.44 0.93
N MET A 36 -5.76 -1.77 1.55
CA MET A 36 -4.76 -2.40 2.40
C MET A 36 -4.94 -1.92 3.84
N ILE A 37 -4.88 -2.85 4.79
CA ILE A 37 -4.97 -2.52 6.21
C ILE A 37 -3.56 -2.51 6.78
N VAL A 38 -3.17 -1.40 7.39
CA VAL A 38 -1.80 -1.21 7.89
C VAL A 38 -1.80 -0.52 9.25
N ALA A 39 -0.68 -0.64 9.96
CA ALA A 39 -0.49 0.12 11.19
C ALA A 39 -0.40 1.61 10.87
N GLU A 40 -0.98 2.43 11.75
CA GLU A 40 -0.99 3.88 11.59
C GLU A 40 0.41 4.46 11.35
N GLU A 41 1.40 3.93 12.06
CA GLU A 41 2.79 4.38 11.95
C GLU A 41 3.44 4.09 10.60
N ASP A 42 2.88 3.17 9.83
CA ASP A 42 3.43 2.77 8.52
C ASP A 42 2.78 3.51 7.34
N VAL A 43 1.72 4.26 7.59
CA VAL A 43 0.94 4.91 6.53
C VAL A 43 1.80 5.81 5.64
N ASP A 44 2.60 6.67 6.24
CA ASP A 44 3.43 7.62 5.47
C ASP A 44 4.40 6.90 4.55
N VAL A 45 5.03 5.84 5.04
CA VAL A 45 5.97 5.03 4.25
C VAL A 45 5.26 4.37 3.08
N ILE A 46 4.08 3.83 3.33
CA ILE A 46 3.30 3.14 2.29
C ILE A 46 2.83 4.11 1.21
N LEU A 47 2.39 5.31 1.60
CA LEU A 47 2.00 6.34 0.63
C LEU A 47 3.18 6.76 -0.23
N GLU A 48 4.37 6.87 0.35
CA GLU A 48 5.59 7.17 -0.38
C GLU A 48 5.94 6.06 -1.38
N VAL A 49 5.85 4.81 -0.95
CA VAL A 49 6.09 3.65 -1.82
C VAL A 49 5.12 3.68 -3.01
N ALA A 50 3.84 3.90 -2.77
CA ALA A 50 2.85 3.99 -3.83
C ALA A 50 3.18 5.12 -4.81
N ASN A 51 3.55 6.28 -4.30
CA ASN A 51 3.93 7.43 -5.13
C ASN A 51 5.12 7.10 -6.02
N ASN A 52 6.13 6.41 -5.48
CA ASN A 52 7.30 6.00 -6.24
C ASN A 52 6.96 4.98 -7.33
N CYS A 53 5.90 4.23 -7.16
CA CYS A 53 5.40 3.30 -8.17
C CYS A 53 4.44 3.95 -9.17
N GLY A 54 4.17 5.24 -9.02
CA GLY A 54 3.23 5.94 -9.88
C GLY A 54 1.77 5.62 -9.59
N VAL A 55 1.47 5.16 -8.37
CA VAL A 55 0.13 4.76 -7.96
C VAL A 55 -0.44 5.79 -6.99
N SER A 56 -1.65 6.26 -7.25
CA SER A 56 -2.35 7.13 -6.31
C SER A 56 -2.90 6.31 -5.16
N ALA A 57 -2.70 6.79 -3.95
CA ALA A 57 -3.18 6.13 -2.74
C ALA A 57 -3.71 7.16 -1.75
N ASP A 58 -4.82 6.82 -1.11
CA ASP A 58 -5.48 7.69 -0.14
C ASP A 58 -5.90 6.90 1.10
N ILE A 59 -5.91 7.58 2.23
CA ILE A 59 -6.45 7.01 3.46
C ILE A 59 -7.97 7.08 3.40
N VAL A 60 -8.62 5.98 3.69
CA VAL A 60 -10.09 5.89 3.66
C VAL A 60 -10.69 5.47 5.00
#